data_af7639cf3338d5d55b0bdacd51f1a914
#
_entry.id   af7639cf3338d5d55b0bdacd51f1a914
#
_cell.length_a   1.000
_cell.length_b   1.000
_cell.length_c   1.000
_cell.angle_alpha   90.00
_cell.angle_beta   90.00
_cell.angle_gamma   90.00
#
_symmetry.space_group_name_H-M   'P 1'
#
loop_
_entity.id
_entity.type
_entity.pdbx_description
1 polymer ?
#
loop_
_entity_poly.entity_id
_entity_poly.type
_entity_poly.pdbx_seq_one_letter_code
_entity_poly.pdbx_strand_id
1 'polypeptide(L)'
;MPNKPYDPQSKKYKYTKYTDGHYLVVKKNDHAKFDKDFPYIDKSKKFKRRFKAFRILVVGLAMPVMAVRVLLKVEGRKNIKKHKEILKQGVVSISNHVHIWDYIAVMDAIRPFIPYHPSWATNCRGENKTLIRYTGGVPVPEGDIRASYQFTKAIEEHIASGGWFHTYAEGSMWESYQPIRPFKKGAFRWAVKTGKPILPLAFSYRKPKGLVRLIWGKNAPLLTLRIGEPIFPDMTIPTPQAIEKLTIQAHEAVCRLAGIEPSENIYPPIYDNTLRIDYYHNPNAEPLDQQTEDATEEK
;
A
#
# COMPACT_ATOMS: atom_id res chain seq x y z
N MET A 1 10.63 -3.70 28.67
CA MET A 1 9.48 -3.18 27.88
C MET A 1 9.94 -3.11 26.43
N PRO A 2 9.25 -3.72 25.46
CA PRO A 2 9.59 -3.55 24.07
C PRO A 2 9.53 -2.04 23.74
N ASN A 3 10.53 -1.55 23.02
CA ASN A 3 10.59 -0.15 22.62
C ASN A 3 9.39 0.18 21.75
N LYS A 4 8.43 0.92 22.28
CA LYS A 4 7.28 1.41 21.53
C LYS A 4 7.76 2.07 20.23
N PRO A 5 7.18 1.74 19.07
CA PRO A 5 7.56 2.35 17.79
C PRO A 5 7.53 3.89 17.90
N TYR A 6 8.52 4.54 17.31
CA TYR A 6 8.57 6.00 17.31
C TYR A 6 7.47 6.55 16.41
N ASP A 7 6.61 7.38 16.99
CA ASP A 7 5.58 8.13 16.27
C ASP A 7 6.13 9.52 15.90
N PRO A 8 6.25 9.87 14.62
CA PRO A 8 6.71 11.18 14.19
C PRO A 8 5.67 12.28 14.36
N GLN A 9 4.47 11.95 14.83
CA GLN A 9 3.38 12.90 14.94
C GLN A 9 3.69 14.03 15.93
N SER A 10 4.01 15.19 15.38
CA SER A 10 3.92 16.45 16.10
C SER A 10 2.52 17.06 15.97
N LYS A 11 1.72 16.58 15.03
CA LYS A 11 0.34 16.98 14.76
C LYS A 11 -0.53 15.75 14.87
N LYS A 12 -1.67 15.91 15.46
CA LYS A 12 -2.65 14.85 15.50
C LYS A 12 -3.37 14.75 14.18
N TYR A 13 -3.57 13.53 13.70
CA TYR A 13 -4.22 13.24 12.44
C TYR A 13 -5.67 12.86 12.65
N LYS A 14 -6.57 13.38 11.82
CA LYS A 14 -7.97 12.99 11.81
C LYS A 14 -8.15 11.78 10.92
N TYR A 15 -8.12 10.61 11.50
CA TYR A 15 -8.47 9.40 10.78
C TYR A 15 -9.99 9.22 10.76
N THR A 16 -10.50 8.50 9.78
CA THR A 16 -11.93 8.20 9.72
C THR A 16 -12.32 7.18 10.77
N LYS A 17 -13.60 7.14 11.18
CA LYS A 17 -14.12 6.11 12.07
C LYS A 17 -14.12 4.70 11.44
N TYR A 18 -14.00 4.63 10.11
CA TYR A 18 -13.92 3.38 9.37
C TYR A 18 -12.46 3.01 9.12
N THR A 19 -12.12 1.76 9.39
CA THR A 19 -10.76 1.24 9.32
C THR A 19 -10.12 1.30 7.96
N ASP A 20 -10.93 1.38 6.93
CA ASP A 20 -10.56 1.45 5.52
C ASP A 20 -10.93 2.77 4.84
N GLY A 21 -11.46 3.72 5.61
CA GLY A 21 -11.83 5.04 5.10
C GLY A 21 -10.63 5.83 4.58
N HIS A 22 -10.84 6.57 3.51
CA HIS A 22 -9.85 7.48 2.95
C HIS A 22 -9.97 8.84 3.64
N TYR A 23 -8.88 9.37 4.16
CA TYR A 23 -8.85 10.72 4.72
C TYR A 23 -8.33 11.78 3.73
N LEU A 24 -7.76 11.33 2.59
CA LEU A 24 -7.33 12.22 1.52
C LEU A 24 -8.45 12.41 0.51
N VAL A 25 -8.77 13.67 0.22
CA VAL A 25 -9.69 14.03 -0.86
C VAL A 25 -8.89 14.32 -2.13
N VAL A 26 -9.21 13.61 -3.20
CA VAL A 26 -8.57 13.79 -4.50
C VAL A 26 -9.60 14.34 -5.49
N LYS A 27 -9.30 15.47 -6.12
CA LYS A 27 -10.15 16.03 -7.17
C LYS A 27 -10.12 15.12 -8.41
N LYS A 28 -11.30 14.78 -8.93
CA LYS A 28 -11.43 14.07 -10.20
C LYS A 28 -11.21 15.04 -11.34
N ASN A 29 -10.32 14.72 -12.27
CA ASN A 29 -10.01 15.56 -13.43
C ASN A 29 -10.45 14.92 -14.75
N ASP A 30 -10.84 13.66 -14.77
CA ASP A 30 -11.37 13.00 -15.94
C ASP A 30 -12.45 11.97 -15.61
N HIS A 31 -13.15 11.51 -16.65
CA HIS A 31 -14.24 10.55 -16.58
C HIS A 31 -13.85 9.16 -17.11
N ALA A 32 -12.56 8.80 -17.03
CA ALA A 32 -12.08 7.50 -17.48
C ALA A 32 -12.90 6.37 -16.84
N LYS A 33 -13.43 5.49 -17.67
CA LYS A 33 -14.18 4.30 -17.23
C LYS A 33 -13.21 3.14 -17.01
N PHE A 34 -13.35 2.49 -15.88
CA PHE A 34 -12.62 1.27 -15.55
C PHE A 34 -13.60 0.11 -15.54
N ASP A 35 -14.12 -0.20 -16.73
CA ASP A 35 -15.14 -1.22 -16.98
C ASP A 35 -14.51 -2.59 -17.32
N LYS A 36 -15.35 -3.52 -17.77
CA LYS A 36 -14.96 -4.89 -18.15
C LYS A 36 -13.94 -4.96 -19.28
N ASP A 37 -13.89 -3.93 -20.14
CA ASP A 37 -13.02 -3.88 -21.32
C ASP A 37 -11.72 -3.12 -21.06
N PHE A 38 -11.56 -2.55 -19.87
CA PHE A 38 -10.35 -1.83 -19.49
C PHE A 38 -9.14 -2.78 -19.35
N PRO A 39 -7.98 -2.46 -19.96
CA PRO A 39 -6.78 -3.29 -19.87
C PRO A 39 -6.08 -3.11 -18.51
N TYR A 40 -6.57 -3.77 -17.45
CA TYR A 40 -6.05 -3.66 -16.09
C TYR A 40 -4.54 -3.91 -16.03
N ILE A 41 -4.07 -5.00 -16.60
CA ILE A 41 -2.63 -5.26 -16.85
C ILE A 41 -2.38 -5.16 -18.35
N ASP A 42 -2.00 -3.98 -18.82
CA ASP A 42 -1.78 -3.71 -20.23
C ASP A 42 -0.50 -4.39 -20.73
N LYS A 43 -0.65 -5.39 -21.60
CA LYS A 43 0.44 -6.18 -22.21
C LYS A 43 0.95 -5.58 -23.52
N SER A 44 0.40 -4.45 -23.99
CA SER A 44 0.77 -3.84 -25.27
C SER A 44 2.24 -3.36 -25.30
N LYS A 45 2.88 -3.44 -26.46
CA LYS A 45 4.26 -2.96 -26.66
C LYS A 45 4.40 -1.47 -26.35
N LYS A 46 3.37 -0.68 -26.68
CA LYS A 46 3.33 0.78 -26.43
C LYS A 46 3.33 1.06 -24.93
N PHE A 47 2.48 0.37 -24.16
CA PHE A 47 2.42 0.53 -22.70
C PHE A 47 3.75 0.10 -22.06
N LYS A 48 4.26 -1.08 -22.37
CA LYS A 48 5.53 -1.61 -21.83
C LYS A 48 6.70 -0.66 -22.07
N ARG A 49 6.78 -0.02 -23.25
CA ARG A 49 7.82 0.97 -23.56
C ARG A 49 7.71 2.21 -22.67
N ARG A 50 6.51 2.76 -22.51
CA ARG A 50 6.25 3.92 -21.64
C ARG A 50 6.50 3.59 -20.18
N PHE A 51 6.02 2.44 -19.74
CA PHE A 51 6.24 1.93 -18.38
C PHE A 51 7.74 1.81 -18.07
N LYS A 52 8.53 1.27 -19.00
CA LYS A 52 9.99 1.19 -18.85
C LYS A 52 10.64 2.58 -18.78
N ALA A 53 10.24 3.51 -19.63
CA ALA A 53 10.75 4.89 -19.61
C ALA A 53 10.42 5.62 -18.31
N PHE A 54 9.17 5.54 -17.84
CA PHE A 54 8.77 6.09 -16.55
C PHE A 54 9.53 5.48 -15.38
N ARG A 55 9.76 4.16 -15.43
CA ARG A 55 10.56 3.50 -14.41
C ARG A 55 12.00 4.04 -14.33
N ILE A 56 12.64 4.31 -15.46
CA ILE A 56 13.98 4.91 -15.49
C ILE A 56 13.94 6.28 -14.80
N LEU A 57 12.91 7.10 -15.10
CA LEU A 57 12.71 8.39 -14.45
C LEU A 57 12.50 8.26 -12.93
N VAL A 58 11.65 7.30 -12.51
CA VAL A 58 11.39 7.06 -11.07
C VAL A 58 12.64 6.58 -10.36
N VAL A 59 13.39 5.64 -10.94
CA VAL A 59 14.64 5.12 -10.34
C VAL A 59 15.72 6.18 -10.31
N GLY A 60 15.87 6.99 -11.38
CA GLY A 60 16.93 7.98 -11.49
C GLY A 60 16.66 9.29 -10.73
N LEU A 61 15.39 9.65 -10.53
CA LEU A 61 15.04 10.93 -9.91
C LEU A 61 14.19 10.75 -8.64
N ALA A 62 13.04 10.10 -8.74
CA ALA A 62 12.10 10.06 -7.62
C ALA A 62 12.61 9.24 -6.43
N MET A 63 13.26 8.10 -6.69
CA MET A 63 13.83 7.28 -5.60
C MET A 63 14.95 7.98 -4.82
N PRO A 64 15.96 8.60 -5.44
CA PRO A 64 16.98 9.36 -4.70
C PRO A 64 16.38 10.51 -3.89
N VAL A 65 15.46 11.28 -4.48
CA VAL A 65 14.78 12.38 -3.78
C VAL A 65 13.99 11.85 -2.57
N MET A 66 13.21 10.80 -2.75
CA MET A 66 12.47 10.16 -1.66
C MET A 66 13.42 9.61 -0.59
N ALA A 67 14.48 8.89 -1.01
CA ALA A 67 15.43 8.28 -0.10
C ALA A 67 16.10 9.33 0.82
N VAL A 68 16.48 10.49 0.27
CA VAL A 68 17.01 11.61 1.04
C VAL A 68 15.97 12.26 1.91
N ARG A 69 14.76 12.51 1.37
CA ARG A 69 13.68 13.21 2.10
C ARG A 69 13.23 12.47 3.36
N VAL A 70 13.13 11.15 3.32
CA VAL A 70 12.68 10.32 4.44
C VAL A 70 13.80 9.49 5.05
N LEU A 71 15.05 9.67 4.59
CA LEU A 71 16.21 8.86 4.95
C LEU A 71 15.87 7.37 4.99
N LEU A 72 15.34 6.88 3.87
CA LEU A 72 14.83 5.50 3.76
C LEU A 72 15.91 4.49 4.16
N LYS A 73 15.57 3.63 5.11
CA LYS A 73 16.35 2.45 5.47
C LYS A 73 15.58 1.19 5.04
N VAL A 74 16.21 0.35 4.23
CA VAL A 74 15.63 -0.93 3.83
C VAL A 74 16.36 -2.06 4.54
N GLU A 75 15.63 -2.86 5.29
CA GLU A 75 16.12 -4.04 6.00
C GLU A 75 15.50 -5.32 5.43
N GLY A 76 16.20 -6.44 5.50
CA GLY A 76 15.67 -7.73 5.04
C GLY A 76 15.81 -8.01 3.54
N ARG A 77 16.55 -7.23 2.76
CA ARG A 77 16.83 -7.56 1.33
C ARG A 77 17.47 -8.93 1.13
N LYS A 78 18.12 -9.49 2.17
CA LYS A 78 18.64 -10.86 2.16
C LYS A 78 17.55 -11.90 1.92
N ASN A 79 16.31 -11.65 2.38
CA ASN A 79 15.18 -12.54 2.19
C ASN A 79 14.78 -12.63 0.71
N ILE A 80 14.81 -11.49 -0.01
CA ILE A 80 14.59 -11.48 -1.47
C ILE A 80 15.69 -12.28 -2.17
N LYS A 81 16.95 -12.10 -1.78
CA LYS A 81 18.06 -12.86 -2.38
C LYS A 81 17.95 -14.36 -2.13
N LYS A 82 17.64 -14.75 -0.88
CA LYS A 82 17.45 -16.12 -0.43
C LYS A 82 16.33 -16.85 -1.20
N HIS A 83 15.20 -16.16 -1.43
CA HIS A 83 14.01 -16.71 -2.07
C HIS A 83 13.84 -16.30 -3.52
N LYS A 84 14.89 -15.79 -4.18
CA LYS A 84 14.83 -15.18 -5.51
C LYS A 84 14.14 -16.06 -6.55
N GLU A 85 14.45 -17.35 -6.58
CA GLU A 85 13.91 -18.26 -7.59
C GLU A 85 12.39 -18.51 -7.39
N ILE A 86 11.95 -18.56 -6.14
CA ILE A 86 10.53 -18.68 -5.81
C ILE A 86 9.79 -17.38 -6.16
N LEU A 87 10.34 -16.23 -5.79
CA LEU A 87 9.73 -14.93 -6.04
C LEU A 87 9.64 -14.57 -7.53
N LYS A 88 10.53 -15.10 -8.36
CA LYS A 88 10.44 -14.97 -9.83
C LYS A 88 9.25 -15.72 -10.45
N GLN A 89 8.69 -16.69 -9.72
CA GLN A 89 7.53 -17.46 -10.19
C GLN A 89 6.20 -16.76 -9.92
N GLY A 90 6.24 -15.57 -9.33
CA GLY A 90 5.08 -14.77 -8.96
C GLY A 90 4.90 -14.63 -7.44
N VAL A 91 4.49 -13.46 -7.03
CA VAL A 91 4.36 -13.12 -5.61
C VAL A 91 3.35 -12.00 -5.40
N VAL A 92 2.62 -12.09 -4.29
CA VAL A 92 1.85 -10.97 -3.76
C VAL A 92 2.62 -10.40 -2.57
N SER A 93 3.11 -9.16 -2.67
CA SER A 93 3.67 -8.49 -1.50
C SER A 93 2.63 -7.59 -0.84
N ILE A 94 2.70 -7.49 0.48
CA ILE A 94 1.78 -6.68 1.26
C ILE A 94 2.54 -5.77 2.22
N SER A 95 1.94 -4.63 2.59
CA SER A 95 2.42 -3.81 3.71
C SER A 95 1.29 -2.99 4.34
N ASN A 96 1.57 -2.36 5.48
CA ASN A 96 0.83 -1.21 5.98
C ASN A 96 1.03 0.01 5.07
N HIS A 97 0.18 1.04 5.20
CA HIS A 97 0.19 2.23 4.32
C HIS A 97 0.18 3.51 5.15
N VAL A 98 1.36 4.09 5.35
CA VAL A 98 1.58 5.15 6.35
C VAL A 98 2.22 6.42 5.81
N HIS A 99 2.59 6.45 4.51
CA HIS A 99 3.23 7.61 3.92
C HIS A 99 3.02 7.66 2.40
N ILE A 100 2.94 8.86 1.81
CA ILE A 100 2.72 9.03 0.35
C ILE A 100 3.85 8.46 -0.51
N TRP A 101 5.04 8.32 0.02
CA TRP A 101 6.19 7.75 -0.68
C TRP A 101 6.33 6.23 -0.53
N ASP A 102 5.40 5.58 0.17
CA ASP A 102 5.46 4.14 0.45
C ASP A 102 5.68 3.31 -0.80
N TYR A 103 4.95 3.63 -1.88
CA TYR A 103 5.09 2.84 -3.10
C TYR A 103 6.47 2.97 -3.75
N ILE A 104 7.04 4.17 -3.76
CA ILE A 104 8.40 4.39 -4.27
C ILE A 104 9.43 3.64 -3.39
N ALA A 105 9.21 3.63 -2.07
CA ALA A 105 10.04 2.88 -1.14
C ALA A 105 9.93 1.36 -1.35
N VAL A 106 8.72 0.84 -1.62
CA VAL A 106 8.53 -0.57 -1.99
C VAL A 106 9.27 -0.89 -3.29
N MET A 107 9.11 -0.07 -4.34
CA MET A 107 9.81 -0.26 -5.60
C MET A 107 11.34 -0.28 -5.42
N ASP A 108 11.89 0.55 -4.53
CA ASP A 108 13.32 0.53 -4.20
C ASP A 108 13.70 -0.76 -3.47
N ALA A 109 12.90 -1.16 -2.48
CA ALA A 109 13.20 -2.27 -1.60
C ALA A 109 13.25 -3.63 -2.32
N ILE A 110 12.36 -3.85 -3.29
CA ILE A 110 12.20 -5.14 -3.98
C ILE A 110 12.98 -5.24 -5.29
N ARG A 111 13.83 -4.25 -5.62
CA ARG A 111 14.65 -4.34 -6.84
C ARG A 111 15.41 -5.68 -6.94
N PRO A 112 15.49 -6.31 -8.11
CA PRO A 112 15.16 -5.78 -9.45
C PRO A 112 13.71 -6.00 -9.90
N PHE A 113 12.84 -6.54 -9.07
CA PHE A 113 11.44 -6.82 -9.42
C PHE A 113 10.65 -5.54 -9.66
N ILE A 114 9.59 -5.66 -10.46
CA ILE A 114 8.71 -4.55 -10.83
C ILE A 114 7.30 -4.89 -10.37
N PRO A 115 6.78 -4.24 -9.34
CA PRO A 115 5.42 -4.50 -8.89
C PRO A 115 4.40 -3.73 -9.72
N TYR A 116 3.20 -4.31 -9.87
CA TYR A 116 1.96 -3.58 -10.04
C TYR A 116 1.29 -3.43 -8.68
N HIS A 117 0.34 -2.47 -8.55
CA HIS A 117 -0.39 -2.26 -7.31
C HIS A 117 -1.82 -1.78 -7.59
N PRO A 118 -2.81 -2.11 -6.74
CA PRO A 118 -4.13 -1.54 -6.86
C PRO A 118 -4.09 -0.05 -6.52
N SER A 119 -4.81 0.74 -7.27
CA SER A 119 -4.95 2.17 -7.01
C SER A 119 -6.42 2.54 -6.99
N TRP A 120 -6.80 3.39 -6.05
CA TRP A 120 -8.15 3.92 -6.00
C TRP A 120 -8.52 4.59 -7.33
N ALA A 121 -9.72 4.29 -7.85
CA ALA A 121 -10.16 4.78 -9.16
C ALA A 121 -10.10 6.31 -9.27
N THR A 122 -10.44 7.01 -8.18
CA THR A 122 -10.35 8.47 -8.11
C THR A 122 -8.93 8.98 -8.33
N ASN A 123 -7.91 8.34 -7.75
CA ASN A 123 -6.50 8.69 -8.00
C ASN A 123 -6.11 8.48 -9.47
N CYS A 124 -6.65 7.44 -10.09
CA CYS A 124 -6.41 7.13 -11.51
C CYS A 124 -7.14 8.07 -12.48
N ARG A 125 -8.05 8.94 -11.96
CA ARG A 125 -8.74 10.02 -12.70
C ARG A 125 -8.23 11.40 -12.33
N GLY A 126 -7.32 11.52 -11.36
CA GLY A 126 -6.77 12.76 -10.86
C GLY A 126 -5.59 13.29 -11.70
N GLU A 127 -4.98 14.36 -11.21
CA GLU A 127 -3.82 15.02 -11.84
C GLU A 127 -2.64 14.07 -12.04
N ASN A 128 -2.44 13.16 -11.11
CA ASN A 128 -1.33 12.21 -11.11
C ASN A 128 -1.62 10.90 -11.87
N LYS A 129 -2.73 10.81 -12.62
CA LYS A 129 -3.15 9.59 -13.31
C LYS A 129 -2.06 8.94 -14.17
N THR A 130 -1.29 9.76 -14.90
CA THR A 130 -0.21 9.30 -15.78
C THR A 130 0.95 8.69 -14.95
N LEU A 131 1.35 9.37 -13.89
CA LEU A 131 2.37 8.87 -12.96
C LEU A 131 1.92 7.53 -12.35
N ILE A 132 0.73 7.49 -11.78
CA ILE A 132 0.16 6.30 -11.15
C ILE A 132 0.13 5.13 -12.15
N ARG A 133 -0.40 5.35 -13.36
CA ARG A 133 -0.51 4.31 -14.39
C ARG A 133 0.85 3.76 -14.80
N TYR A 134 1.84 4.62 -15.03
CA TYR A 134 3.16 4.20 -15.48
C TYR A 134 4.15 3.86 -14.36
N THR A 135 3.74 3.96 -13.11
CA THR A 135 4.43 3.34 -11.98
C THR A 135 3.84 1.99 -11.56
N GLY A 136 2.81 1.50 -12.26
CA GLY A 136 2.22 0.19 -12.03
C GLY A 136 0.86 0.23 -11.33
N GLY A 137 0.24 1.41 -11.22
CA GLY A 137 -1.10 1.55 -10.66
C GLY A 137 -2.16 0.91 -11.54
N VAL A 138 -2.95 0.02 -10.94
CA VAL A 138 -4.07 -0.67 -11.56
C VAL A 138 -5.35 -0.15 -10.91
N PRO A 139 -6.21 0.56 -11.63
CA PRO A 139 -7.41 1.14 -11.04
C PRO A 139 -8.34 0.04 -10.51
N VAL A 140 -8.78 0.19 -9.27
CA VAL A 140 -9.79 -0.70 -8.69
C VAL A 140 -11.16 -0.26 -9.25
N PRO A 141 -11.91 -1.15 -9.90
CA PRO A 141 -13.23 -0.80 -10.43
C PRO A 141 -14.24 -0.53 -9.31
N GLU A 142 -15.18 0.37 -9.58
CA GLU A 142 -16.22 0.78 -8.64
C GLU A 142 -17.60 0.37 -9.18
N GLY A 143 -18.38 -0.38 -8.40
CA GLY A 143 -19.79 -0.65 -8.67
C GLY A 143 -20.13 -1.61 -9.81
N ASP A 144 -19.14 -2.13 -10.57
CA ASP A 144 -19.34 -3.06 -11.68
C ASP A 144 -18.75 -4.45 -11.37
N ILE A 145 -19.61 -5.45 -11.23
CA ILE A 145 -19.21 -6.83 -10.93
C ILE A 145 -18.37 -7.43 -12.07
N ARG A 146 -18.69 -7.12 -13.34
CA ARG A 146 -17.96 -7.64 -14.50
C ARG A 146 -16.55 -7.02 -14.57
N ALA A 147 -16.45 -5.72 -14.31
CA ALA A 147 -15.18 -5.03 -14.20
C ALA A 147 -14.34 -5.61 -13.05
N SER A 148 -14.94 -5.84 -11.88
CA SER A 148 -14.28 -6.45 -10.72
C SER A 148 -13.77 -7.86 -11.01
N TYR A 149 -14.52 -8.64 -11.77
CA TYR A 149 -14.09 -9.95 -12.24
C TYR A 149 -12.86 -9.85 -13.16
N GLN A 150 -12.90 -8.95 -14.16
CA GLN A 150 -11.77 -8.77 -15.09
C GLN A 150 -10.53 -8.21 -14.39
N PHE A 151 -10.70 -7.30 -13.46
CA PHE A 151 -9.63 -6.79 -12.59
C PHE A 151 -8.95 -7.95 -11.84
N THR A 152 -9.74 -8.76 -11.14
CA THR A 152 -9.24 -9.91 -10.37
C THR A 152 -8.52 -10.90 -11.27
N LYS A 153 -9.14 -11.28 -12.40
CA LYS A 153 -8.58 -12.20 -13.39
C LYS A 153 -7.23 -11.70 -13.93
N ALA A 154 -7.14 -10.43 -14.31
CA ALA A 154 -5.91 -9.85 -14.83
C ALA A 154 -4.76 -9.89 -13.80
N ILE A 155 -5.07 -9.68 -12.51
CA ILE A 155 -4.09 -9.79 -11.42
C ILE A 155 -3.65 -11.23 -11.21
N GLU A 156 -4.59 -12.19 -11.15
CA GLU A 156 -4.30 -13.61 -11.01
C GLU A 156 -3.42 -14.12 -12.15
N GLU A 157 -3.75 -13.78 -13.40
CA GLU A 157 -2.93 -14.11 -14.57
C GLU A 157 -1.52 -13.51 -14.50
N HIS A 158 -1.42 -12.25 -14.04
CA HIS A 158 -0.12 -11.59 -13.87
C HIS A 158 0.75 -12.31 -12.84
N ILE A 159 0.19 -12.61 -11.67
CA ILE A 159 0.89 -13.33 -10.61
C ILE A 159 1.26 -14.73 -11.05
N ALA A 160 0.35 -15.48 -11.68
CA ALA A 160 0.58 -16.84 -12.17
C ALA A 160 1.69 -16.90 -13.24
N SER A 161 1.84 -15.82 -14.05
CA SER A 161 2.91 -15.70 -15.06
C SER A 161 4.27 -15.23 -14.52
N GLY A 162 4.46 -15.20 -13.19
CA GLY A 162 5.71 -14.77 -12.58
C GLY A 162 5.76 -13.28 -12.24
N GLY A 163 4.62 -12.59 -12.30
CA GLY A 163 4.52 -11.18 -11.99
C GLY A 163 4.54 -10.89 -10.48
N TRP A 164 4.90 -9.65 -10.15
CA TRP A 164 4.87 -9.12 -8.80
C TRP A 164 3.71 -8.15 -8.63
N PHE A 165 2.83 -8.44 -7.67
CA PHE A 165 1.73 -7.55 -7.31
C PHE A 165 1.86 -7.11 -5.85
N HIS A 166 2.00 -5.80 -5.61
CA HIS A 166 2.05 -5.25 -4.26
C HIS A 166 0.71 -4.66 -3.88
N THR A 167 0.26 -4.85 -2.64
CA THR A 167 -0.93 -4.20 -2.13
C THR A 167 -0.78 -3.76 -0.69
N TYR A 168 -1.36 -2.63 -0.38
CA TYR A 168 -1.55 -2.19 0.99
C TYR A 168 -2.77 -2.90 1.55
N ALA A 169 -2.52 -3.94 2.34
CA ALA A 169 -3.59 -4.86 2.78
C ALA A 169 -4.64 -4.18 3.66
N GLU A 170 -4.33 -3.03 4.23
CA GLU A 170 -5.24 -2.17 5.01
C GLU A 170 -6.30 -1.45 4.16
N GLY A 171 -6.09 -1.32 2.84
CA GLY A 171 -7.04 -0.76 1.89
C GLY A 171 -7.00 0.75 1.70
N SER A 172 -6.45 1.52 2.62
CA SER A 172 -6.30 2.97 2.52
C SER A 172 -5.03 3.45 3.20
N MET A 173 -4.54 4.64 2.84
CA MET A 173 -3.39 5.27 3.50
C MET A 173 -3.83 6.06 4.73
N TRP A 174 -3.14 5.83 5.86
CA TRP A 174 -3.26 6.65 7.06
C TRP A 174 -1.88 7.16 7.46
N GLU A 175 -1.64 8.42 7.13
CA GLU A 175 -0.32 9.05 7.32
C GLU A 175 0.15 8.95 8.77
N SER A 176 1.38 8.47 8.95
CA SER A 176 2.03 8.29 10.25
C SER A 176 1.33 7.38 11.26
N TYR A 177 0.30 6.64 10.86
CA TYR A 177 -0.41 5.73 11.75
C TYR A 177 0.44 4.48 12.04
N GLN A 178 0.70 4.19 13.33
CA GLN A 178 1.64 3.12 13.71
C GLN A 178 1.00 1.75 13.94
N PRO A 179 -0.19 1.62 14.55
CA PRO A 179 -0.85 0.33 14.64
C PRO A 179 -1.13 -0.26 13.26
N ILE A 180 -1.07 -1.57 13.14
CA ILE A 180 -1.39 -2.26 11.89
C ILE A 180 -2.90 -2.51 11.86
N ARG A 181 -3.59 -1.91 10.90
CA ARG A 181 -5.05 -2.05 10.75
C ARG A 181 -5.41 -3.44 10.21
N PRO A 182 -6.65 -3.91 10.37
CA PRO A 182 -7.10 -5.19 9.82
C PRO A 182 -6.89 -5.26 8.31
N PHE A 183 -6.50 -6.44 7.84
CA PHE A 183 -6.23 -6.67 6.43
C PHE A 183 -7.49 -7.10 5.67
N LYS A 184 -7.68 -6.52 4.47
CA LYS A 184 -8.67 -6.95 3.51
C LYS A 184 -8.24 -8.23 2.81
N LYS A 185 -9.17 -9.14 2.62
CA LYS A 185 -8.88 -10.50 2.14
C LYS A 185 -8.49 -10.61 0.65
N GLY A 186 -8.51 -9.51 -0.12
CA GLY A 186 -8.25 -9.52 -1.56
C GLY A 186 -6.90 -10.11 -1.95
N ALA A 187 -5.81 -9.63 -1.33
CA ALA A 187 -4.45 -10.10 -1.57
C ALA A 187 -4.28 -11.60 -1.30
N PHE A 188 -4.88 -12.07 -0.22
CA PHE A 188 -4.78 -13.46 0.22
C PHE A 188 -5.60 -14.41 -0.67
N ARG A 189 -6.73 -13.93 -1.22
CA ARG A 189 -7.47 -14.65 -2.27
C ARG A 189 -6.63 -14.87 -3.51
N TRP A 190 -5.92 -13.84 -4.00
CA TRP A 190 -5.03 -13.96 -5.15
C TRP A 190 -3.88 -14.93 -4.87
N ALA A 191 -3.27 -14.86 -3.69
CA ALA A 191 -2.20 -15.77 -3.29
C ALA A 191 -2.67 -17.24 -3.24
N VAL A 192 -3.79 -17.51 -2.57
CA VAL A 192 -4.38 -18.86 -2.50
C VAL A 192 -4.80 -19.35 -3.89
N LYS A 193 -5.50 -18.51 -4.69
CA LYS A 193 -5.97 -18.88 -6.02
C LYS A 193 -4.83 -19.25 -6.98
N THR A 194 -3.69 -18.59 -6.85
CA THR A 194 -2.52 -18.79 -7.72
C THR A 194 -1.48 -19.75 -7.12
N GLY A 195 -1.63 -20.17 -5.86
CA GLY A 195 -0.65 -20.97 -5.13
C GLY A 195 0.69 -20.23 -4.90
N LYS A 196 0.67 -18.88 -4.97
CA LYS A 196 1.88 -18.07 -4.83
C LYS A 196 2.01 -17.47 -3.44
N PRO A 197 3.25 -17.21 -2.96
CA PRO A 197 3.47 -16.72 -1.60
C PRO A 197 3.01 -15.29 -1.41
N ILE A 198 2.69 -14.96 -0.15
CA ILE A 198 2.67 -13.59 0.37
C ILE A 198 4.07 -13.22 0.82
N LEU A 199 4.58 -12.05 0.39
CA LEU A 199 5.79 -11.46 0.97
C LEU A 199 5.39 -10.28 1.86
N PRO A 200 5.48 -10.42 3.20
CA PRO A 200 5.15 -9.34 4.10
C PRO A 200 6.26 -8.30 4.15
N LEU A 201 5.88 -7.04 4.03
CA LEU A 201 6.72 -5.86 4.27
C LEU A 201 6.07 -5.02 5.35
N ALA A 202 6.88 -4.24 6.09
CA ALA A 202 6.33 -3.31 7.06
C ALA A 202 7.09 -1.99 7.06
N PHE A 203 6.33 -0.91 7.07
CA PHE A 203 6.84 0.43 7.34
C PHE A 203 6.80 0.74 8.83
N SER A 204 7.85 1.36 9.31
CA SER A 204 7.92 1.95 10.64
C SER A 204 8.76 3.23 10.60
N TYR A 205 8.62 4.08 11.61
CA TYR A 205 9.37 5.32 11.69
C TYR A 205 10.53 5.23 12.68
N ARG A 206 11.60 5.97 12.40
CA ARG A 206 12.76 6.12 13.27
C ARG A 206 12.84 7.53 13.81
N LYS A 207 13.17 7.66 15.09
CA LYS A 207 13.42 8.95 15.73
C LYS A 207 14.69 9.60 15.19
N PRO A 208 14.66 10.85 14.71
CA PRO A 208 15.85 11.58 14.32
C PRO A 208 16.80 11.79 15.50
N LYS A 209 18.10 11.57 15.28
CA LYS A 209 19.17 11.75 16.29
C LYS A 209 20.33 12.54 15.70
N GLY A 210 21.14 13.18 16.56
CA GLY A 210 22.36 13.90 16.18
C GLY A 210 22.13 14.92 15.04
N LEU A 211 23.03 14.95 14.06
CA LEU A 211 22.97 15.85 12.90
C LEU A 211 21.70 15.68 12.08
N VAL A 212 21.13 14.47 11.98
CA VAL A 212 19.88 14.24 11.28
C VAL A 212 18.73 15.02 11.94
N ARG A 213 18.67 15.05 13.26
CA ARG A 213 17.68 15.85 13.98
C ARG A 213 17.86 17.36 13.75
N LEU A 214 19.10 17.82 13.60
CA LEU A 214 19.40 19.22 13.33
C LEU A 214 18.97 19.64 11.92
N ILE A 215 19.24 18.80 10.92
CA ILE A 215 19.01 19.12 9.50
C ILE A 215 17.54 18.87 9.11
N TRP A 216 16.95 17.72 9.50
CA TRP A 216 15.60 17.31 9.12
C TRP A 216 14.53 17.66 10.15
N GLY A 217 14.94 18.11 11.34
CA GLY A 217 14.01 18.45 12.43
C GLY A 217 13.73 17.28 13.37
N LYS A 218 13.22 17.63 14.56
CA LYS A 218 12.94 16.66 15.65
C LYS A 218 11.84 15.65 15.33
N ASN A 219 10.96 15.97 14.40
CA ASN A 219 9.77 15.18 14.03
C ASN A 219 9.82 14.66 12.59
N ALA A 220 11.01 14.65 11.96
CA ALA A 220 11.12 14.15 10.60
C ALA A 220 10.65 12.69 10.47
N PRO A 221 9.87 12.35 9.44
CA PRO A 221 9.32 11.01 9.23
C PRO A 221 10.37 10.10 8.60
N LEU A 222 11.39 9.70 9.36
CA LEU A 222 12.44 8.82 8.86
C LEU A 222 11.91 7.39 8.72
N LEU A 223 11.76 6.93 7.48
CA LEU A 223 11.16 5.63 7.18
C LEU A 223 12.15 4.46 7.27
N THR A 224 11.70 3.37 7.85
CA THR A 224 12.29 2.05 7.70
C THR A 224 11.29 1.13 7.02
N LEU A 225 11.71 0.47 5.96
CA LEU A 225 10.95 -0.61 5.32
C LEU A 225 11.66 -1.95 5.60
N ARG A 226 10.95 -2.87 6.25
CA ARG A 226 11.45 -4.22 6.55
C ARG A 226 10.76 -5.24 5.67
N ILE A 227 11.54 -6.22 5.21
CA ILE A 227 11.09 -7.30 4.32
C ILE A 227 11.18 -8.60 5.10
N GLY A 228 10.05 -9.30 5.24
CA GLY A 228 9.95 -10.60 5.91
C GLY A 228 10.29 -11.78 5.01
N GLU A 229 10.06 -12.97 5.54
CA GLU A 229 10.14 -14.23 4.81
C GLU A 229 8.82 -14.46 4.05
N PRO A 230 8.84 -15.12 2.88
CA PRO A 230 7.63 -15.50 2.18
C PRO A 230 6.75 -16.44 2.99
N ILE A 231 5.45 -16.22 2.99
CA ILE A 231 4.44 -17.06 3.64
C ILE A 231 3.63 -17.74 2.55
N PHE A 232 3.60 -19.06 2.56
CA PHE A 232 2.88 -19.84 1.54
C PHE A 232 1.45 -20.14 1.99
N PRO A 233 0.48 -20.13 1.04
CA PRO A 233 -0.86 -20.58 1.33
C PRO A 233 -0.87 -22.09 1.64
N ASP A 234 -1.69 -22.48 2.59
CA ASP A 234 -1.92 -23.89 2.90
C ASP A 234 -2.95 -24.45 1.91
N MET A 235 -2.46 -25.17 0.90
CA MET A 235 -3.30 -25.75 -0.15
C MET A 235 -3.95 -27.08 0.26
N THR A 236 -3.74 -27.57 1.48
CA THR A 236 -4.29 -28.84 1.98
C THR A 236 -5.64 -28.67 2.65
N ILE A 237 -6.05 -27.44 2.95
CA ILE A 237 -7.29 -27.09 3.62
C ILE A 237 -8.25 -26.33 2.67
N PRO A 238 -9.55 -26.27 2.99
CA PRO A 238 -10.54 -25.53 2.16
C PRO A 238 -10.14 -24.09 1.93
N THR A 239 -10.36 -23.60 0.71
CA THR A 239 -9.98 -22.24 0.27
C THR A 239 -10.35 -21.11 1.24
N PRO A 240 -11.57 -21.05 1.82
CA PRO A 240 -11.90 -19.99 2.78
C PRO A 240 -11.03 -20.01 4.04
N GLN A 241 -10.72 -21.22 4.54
CA GLN A 241 -9.86 -21.40 5.70
C GLN A 241 -8.40 -21.06 5.37
N ALA A 242 -7.92 -21.43 4.18
CA ALA A 242 -6.58 -21.08 3.70
C ALA A 242 -6.39 -19.56 3.61
N ILE A 243 -7.40 -18.84 3.11
CA ILE A 243 -7.40 -17.38 3.04
C ILE A 243 -7.35 -16.77 4.45
N GLU A 244 -8.18 -17.25 5.37
CA GLU A 244 -8.22 -16.75 6.74
C GLU A 244 -6.88 -16.97 7.46
N LYS A 245 -6.36 -18.21 7.44
CA LYS A 245 -5.08 -18.59 8.04
C LYS A 245 -3.94 -17.73 7.50
N LEU A 246 -3.86 -17.57 6.17
CA LEU A 246 -2.84 -16.77 5.51
C LEU A 246 -2.96 -15.28 5.88
N THR A 247 -4.19 -14.77 6.02
CA THR A 247 -4.44 -13.37 6.43
C THR A 247 -3.91 -13.12 7.84
N ILE A 248 -4.21 -14.00 8.78
CA ILE A 248 -3.76 -13.89 10.18
C ILE A 248 -2.23 -13.96 10.25
N GLN A 249 -1.63 -14.98 9.65
CA GLN A 249 -0.17 -15.16 9.64
C GLN A 249 0.56 -13.96 9.06
N ALA A 250 0.03 -13.40 7.96
CA ALA A 250 0.62 -12.26 7.30
C ALA A 250 0.44 -10.96 8.10
N HIS A 251 -0.70 -10.76 8.76
CA HIS A 251 -0.93 -9.62 9.66
C HIS A 251 0.05 -9.64 10.84
N GLU A 252 0.18 -10.78 11.51
CA GLU A 252 1.15 -10.95 12.60
C GLU A 252 2.60 -10.71 12.13
N ALA A 253 2.95 -11.21 10.94
CA ALA A 253 4.28 -10.99 10.38
C ALA A 253 4.55 -9.50 10.13
N VAL A 254 3.57 -8.75 9.61
CA VAL A 254 3.68 -7.30 9.41
C VAL A 254 3.78 -6.57 10.75
N CYS A 255 3.00 -6.95 11.77
CA CYS A 255 3.12 -6.39 13.12
C CYS A 255 4.57 -6.57 13.65
N ARG A 256 5.09 -7.79 13.65
CA ARG A 256 6.47 -8.06 14.14
C ARG A 256 7.53 -7.30 13.35
N LEU A 257 7.39 -7.21 12.03
CA LEU A 257 8.27 -6.41 11.17
C LEU A 257 8.19 -4.90 11.50
N ALA A 258 7.02 -4.40 11.85
CA ALA A 258 6.84 -3.02 12.29
C ALA A 258 7.42 -2.76 13.68
N GLY A 259 7.75 -3.80 14.43
CA GLY A 259 8.22 -3.73 15.82
C GLY A 259 7.08 -3.68 16.84
N ILE A 260 5.93 -4.25 16.48
CA ILE A 260 4.73 -4.33 17.31
C ILE A 260 4.46 -5.82 17.58
N GLU A 261 4.36 -6.21 18.86
CA GLU A 261 3.87 -7.54 19.18
C GLU A 261 2.39 -7.66 18.79
N PRO A 262 1.97 -8.73 18.08
CA PRO A 262 0.59 -8.85 17.61
C PRO A 262 -0.47 -8.73 18.71
N SER A 263 -0.18 -9.23 19.91
CA SER A 263 -1.05 -9.10 21.09
C SER A 263 -1.14 -7.66 21.64
N GLU A 264 -0.16 -6.82 21.34
CA GLU A 264 -0.10 -5.41 21.76
C GLU A 264 -0.59 -4.45 20.67
N ASN A 265 -0.98 -4.97 19.52
CA ASN A 265 -1.51 -4.17 18.41
C ASN A 265 -2.94 -3.72 18.73
N ILE A 266 -3.06 -2.63 19.50
CA ILE A 266 -4.34 -2.09 19.92
C ILE A 266 -5.05 -1.46 18.72
N TYR A 267 -6.18 -1.99 18.43
CA TYR A 267 -7.06 -1.61 17.35
C TYR A 267 -8.53 -1.71 17.85
N PRO A 268 -9.45 -0.81 17.55
CA PRO A 268 -9.31 0.32 16.64
C PRO A 268 -8.47 1.46 17.20
N PRO A 269 -7.98 2.34 16.32
CA PRO A 269 -7.38 3.59 16.76
C PRO A 269 -8.39 4.38 17.57
N ILE A 270 -7.89 5.23 18.44
CA ILE A 270 -8.72 6.23 19.09
C ILE A 270 -9.13 7.23 18.03
N TYR A 271 -10.39 7.17 17.63
CA TYR A 271 -11.00 8.15 16.73
C TYR A 271 -11.28 9.43 17.49
N ASP A 272 -10.39 10.38 17.39
CA ASP A 272 -10.69 11.74 17.82
C ASP A 272 -11.08 12.55 16.58
N ASN A 273 -12.38 12.65 16.34
CA ASN A 273 -12.94 13.42 15.23
C ASN A 273 -12.64 14.92 15.31
N THR A 274 -12.08 15.41 16.43
CA THR A 274 -11.72 16.82 16.59
C THR A 274 -10.33 17.15 16.01
N LEU A 275 -9.56 16.15 15.66
CA LEU A 275 -8.16 16.30 15.28
C LEU A 275 -7.99 16.16 13.77
N ARG A 276 -7.84 17.25 13.09
CA ARG A 276 -7.59 17.30 11.64
C ARG A 276 -6.14 17.26 11.29
N ILE A 277 -5.86 16.49 10.24
CA ILE A 277 -4.64 16.61 9.54
C ILE A 277 -4.83 17.36 8.29
N ASP A 278 -3.96 18.21 8.17
CA ASP A 278 -3.81 19.01 7.02
C ASP A 278 -2.45 18.82 6.36
N TYR A 279 -2.18 17.68 5.74
CA TYR A 279 -0.92 17.48 5.05
C TYR A 279 -0.99 17.71 3.53
N TYR A 280 -2.19 17.62 2.95
CA TYR A 280 -2.45 17.82 1.52
C TYR A 280 -3.72 18.63 1.32
N HIS A 281 -3.70 19.84 1.87
CA HIS A 281 -4.90 20.55 2.18
C HIS A 281 -5.67 21.07 1.02
N ASN A 282 -6.95 20.82 1.13
CA ASN A 282 -7.94 21.85 0.93
C ASN A 282 -8.36 22.36 2.35
N PRO A 283 -8.01 23.58 2.75
CA PRO A 283 -8.43 24.14 4.04
C PRO A 283 -9.95 24.30 4.16
N ASN A 284 -10.68 24.12 3.04
CA ASN A 284 -12.13 24.18 2.94
C ASN A 284 -12.79 22.82 2.74
N ALA A 285 -12.07 21.70 2.87
CA ALA A 285 -12.69 20.39 2.81
C ALA A 285 -13.52 20.15 4.06
N GLU A 286 -14.82 20.04 3.89
CA GLU A 286 -15.73 19.59 4.93
C GLU A 286 -15.38 18.18 5.41
N PRO A 287 -15.63 17.85 6.68
CA PRO A 287 -15.42 16.51 7.20
C PRO A 287 -16.17 15.48 6.34
N LEU A 288 -15.52 14.35 6.04
CA LEU A 288 -16.14 13.25 5.29
C LEU A 288 -17.48 12.76 5.87
N ASP A 289 -17.68 13.00 7.16
CA ASP A 289 -18.91 12.65 7.88
C ASP A 289 -20.11 13.57 7.53
N GLN A 290 -19.88 14.80 7.07
CA GLN A 290 -20.94 15.71 6.65
C GLN A 290 -21.35 15.49 5.19
N GLN A 291 -20.48 14.96 4.34
CA GLN A 291 -20.81 14.66 2.94
C GLN A 291 -21.79 13.48 2.77
N THR A 292 -21.99 12.66 3.80
CA THR A 292 -22.95 11.56 3.79
C THR A 292 -24.31 11.91 4.39
N GLU A 293 -24.40 12.97 5.19
CA GLU A 293 -25.69 13.43 5.76
C GLU A 293 -26.45 14.30 4.76
N ASP A 294 -25.76 15.17 4.01
CA ASP A 294 -26.40 16.01 2.96
C ASP A 294 -26.95 15.20 1.77
N ALA A 295 -26.39 14.00 1.50
CA ALA A 295 -26.89 13.11 0.45
C ALA A 295 -28.18 12.34 0.84
N THR A 296 -28.61 12.42 2.10
CA THR A 296 -29.83 11.75 2.61
C THR A 296 -30.98 12.73 2.82
N GLU A 297 -30.76 14.03 2.79
CA GLU A 297 -31.82 15.04 2.91
C GLU A 297 -32.39 15.55 1.55
N GLU A 298 -31.77 15.18 0.42
CA GLU A 298 -32.29 15.47 -0.93
C GLU A 298 -33.06 14.29 -1.58
N LYS A 299 -33.85 13.56 -0.80
CA LYS A 299 -34.81 12.59 -1.35
C LYS A 299 -36.21 12.79 -0.82
#